data_e1b823fe271fd7e3bf21e10f9b21e678
#
_entry.id   e1b823fe271fd7e3bf21e10f9b21e678
#
_cell.length_a   1.000
_cell.length_b   1.000
_cell.length_c   1.000
_cell.angle_alpha   90.00
_cell.angle_beta   90.00
_cell.angle_gamma   90.00
#
_symmetry.space_group_name_H-M   'P 1'
#
loop_
_entity.id
_entity.type
_entity.pdbx_description
1 polymer ?
#
loop_
_entity_poly.entity_id
_entity_poly.type
_entity_poly.pdbx_seq_one_letter_code
_entity_poly.pdbx_strand_id
1 'polypeptide(L)'
;DDKWDSGVYFRYDTIPPKRPWPARYQVNLRQGMEGNLDDLEGAKSEGLVKVGQWNRFKLTVRGSKASLEINGKPAWEADGLAEPAMGYIALQAEVPGGGQYRFRNIYLTELD
;
A
#
# COMPACT_ATOMS: atom_id res chain seq x y z
N ASP A 1 -15.62 14.72 7.93
CA ASP A 1 -14.21 14.84 8.19
C ASP A 1 -13.41 14.54 6.95
N ASP A 2 -12.44 15.38 6.65
CA ASP A 2 -11.63 15.28 5.44
C ASP A 2 -10.36 14.45 5.63
N LYS A 3 -10.13 13.97 6.84
CA LYS A 3 -8.94 13.16 7.13
C LYS A 3 -9.23 11.68 6.88
N TRP A 4 -8.28 11.01 6.28
CA TRP A 4 -8.36 9.56 6.08
C TRP A 4 -7.00 8.93 6.29
N ASP A 5 -7.03 7.66 6.70
CA ASP A 5 -5.83 6.86 6.88
C ASP A 5 -6.19 5.40 6.59
N SER A 6 -5.43 4.80 5.71
CA SER A 6 -5.59 3.40 5.35
C SER A 6 -4.30 2.91 4.69
N GLY A 7 -4.31 1.70 4.24
CA GLY A 7 -3.17 1.15 3.52
C GLY A 7 -3.38 -0.31 3.15
N VAL A 8 -2.49 -0.79 2.31
CA VAL A 8 -2.43 -2.20 1.92
C VAL A 8 -1.08 -2.75 2.37
N TYR A 9 -1.12 -3.68 3.32
CA TYR A 9 0.09 -4.38 3.78
C TYR A 9 0.36 -5.59 2.90
N PHE A 10 1.62 -5.88 2.68
CA PHE A 10 2.04 -7.08 1.96
C PHE A 10 3.33 -7.63 2.55
N ARG A 11 3.54 -8.92 2.35
CA ARG A 11 4.72 -9.64 2.85
C ARG A 11 4.95 -9.48 4.35
N TYR A 12 3.88 -9.32 5.12
CA TYR A 12 4.05 -9.33 6.57
C TYR A 12 3.92 -10.76 7.10
N ASP A 13 4.70 -11.07 8.12
CA ASP A 13 4.69 -12.40 8.73
C ASP A 13 4.02 -12.42 10.09
N THR A 14 4.05 -11.30 10.80
CA THR A 14 3.44 -11.23 12.13
C THR A 14 3.01 -9.80 12.45
N ILE A 15 2.00 -9.70 13.31
CA ILE A 15 1.57 -8.41 13.87
C ILE A 15 2.30 -8.22 15.19
N PRO A 16 2.99 -7.09 15.39
CA PRO A 16 3.70 -6.83 16.65
C PRO A 16 2.75 -6.83 17.84
N PRO A 17 3.18 -7.32 19.02
CA PRO A 17 2.29 -7.45 20.18
C PRO A 17 1.79 -6.13 20.75
N LYS A 18 2.45 -5.03 20.45
CA LYS A 18 2.12 -3.72 21.05
C LYS A 18 1.33 -2.80 20.13
N ARG A 19 0.96 -3.26 18.93
CA ARG A 19 0.17 -2.45 18.00
C ARG A 19 -0.63 -3.35 17.07
N PRO A 20 -1.77 -2.85 16.57
CA PRO A 20 -2.66 -3.70 15.78
C PRO A 20 -2.31 -3.78 14.29
N TRP A 21 -1.14 -3.36 13.89
CA TRP A 21 -0.74 -3.42 12.47
C TRP A 21 0.67 -3.98 12.32
N PRO A 22 0.99 -4.56 11.14
CA PRO A 22 2.32 -5.08 10.85
C PRO A 22 3.39 -3.99 10.82
N ALA A 23 4.64 -4.39 11.01
CA ALA A 23 5.76 -3.47 10.94
C ALA A 23 6.01 -2.95 9.52
N ARG A 24 5.84 -3.79 8.51
CA ARG A 24 6.02 -3.48 7.08
C ARG A 24 5.54 -4.67 6.24
N TYR A 25 5.37 -4.55 4.94
CA TYR A 25 5.42 -3.33 4.13
C TYR A 25 4.01 -2.85 3.86
N GLN A 26 3.84 -1.54 3.74
CA GLN A 26 2.54 -0.95 3.50
C GLN A 26 2.58 0.03 2.34
N VAL A 27 1.75 -0.18 1.33
CA VAL A 27 1.39 0.88 0.40
C VAL A 27 0.43 1.79 1.15
N ASN A 28 0.88 2.99 1.46
CA ASN A 28 0.16 3.90 2.32
C ASN A 28 -0.99 4.57 1.58
N LEU A 29 -2.09 4.74 2.27
CA LEU A 29 -3.26 5.47 1.77
C LEU A 29 -3.66 6.58 2.75
N ARG A 30 -2.75 6.98 3.61
CA ARG A 30 -2.97 8.13 4.48
C ARG A 30 -3.03 9.40 3.66
N GLN A 31 -3.89 10.33 4.07
CA GLN A 31 -4.05 11.60 3.38
C GLN A 31 -2.71 12.30 3.17
N GLY A 32 -2.40 12.62 1.91
CA GLY A 32 -1.13 13.23 1.52
C GLY A 32 -0.01 12.25 1.26
N MET A 33 -0.22 10.96 1.53
CA MET A 33 0.80 9.93 1.36
C MET A 33 0.31 8.76 0.49
N GLU A 34 -0.77 8.98 -0.24
CA GLU A 34 -1.39 7.91 -1.03
C GLU A 34 -0.44 7.37 -2.10
N GLY A 35 -0.17 6.09 -2.02
CA GLY A 35 0.70 5.40 -2.96
C GLY A 35 2.15 5.32 -2.54
N ASN A 36 2.54 5.95 -1.44
CA ASN A 36 3.91 5.82 -0.94
C ASN A 36 4.13 4.44 -0.31
N LEU A 37 5.32 3.91 -0.48
CA LEU A 37 5.74 2.75 0.28
C LEU A 37 6.79 3.22 1.29
N ASP A 38 6.38 3.28 2.54
CA ASP A 38 7.29 3.67 3.61
C ASP A 38 8.38 2.62 3.77
N ASP A 39 9.52 3.01 4.27
CA ASP A 39 10.68 2.13 4.47
C ASP A 39 11.35 1.64 3.18
N LEU A 40 11.00 2.19 2.04
CA LEU A 40 11.68 1.88 0.78
C LEU A 40 12.03 3.18 0.06
N GLU A 41 13.32 3.42 -0.10
CA GLU A 41 13.80 4.63 -0.75
C GLU A 41 13.33 4.69 -2.20
N GLY A 42 12.87 5.86 -2.62
CA GLY A 42 12.39 6.07 -3.98
C GLY A 42 10.94 5.68 -4.22
N ALA A 43 10.28 5.05 -3.25
CA ALA A 43 8.91 4.60 -3.41
C ALA A 43 7.92 5.67 -2.94
N LYS A 44 7.90 6.78 -3.63
CA LYS A 44 7.00 7.89 -3.33
C LYS A 44 6.17 8.26 -4.55
N SER A 45 4.89 8.48 -4.29
CA SER A 45 3.92 8.89 -5.30
C SER A 45 3.38 10.27 -4.96
N GLU A 46 3.00 11.03 -5.98
CA GLU A 46 2.42 12.34 -5.76
C GLU A 46 1.46 12.68 -6.88
N GLY A 47 0.26 13.13 -6.51
CA GLY A 47 -0.69 13.69 -7.44
C GLY A 47 -1.41 12.73 -8.36
N LEU A 48 -1.27 11.42 -8.17
CA LEU A 48 -1.90 10.43 -9.05
C LEU A 48 -3.25 9.92 -8.54
N VAL A 49 -3.51 10.05 -7.25
CA VAL A 49 -4.77 9.64 -6.66
C VAL A 49 -5.79 10.78 -6.78
N LYS A 50 -6.99 10.43 -7.22
CA LYS A 50 -8.10 11.37 -7.37
C LYS A 50 -9.11 11.12 -6.27
N VAL A 51 -9.23 12.06 -5.36
CA VAL A 51 -10.14 11.96 -4.22
C VAL A 51 -11.57 11.99 -4.70
N GLY A 52 -12.42 11.17 -4.08
CA GLY A 52 -13.84 11.11 -4.43
C GLY A 52 -14.15 10.25 -5.66
N GLN A 53 -13.15 9.58 -6.20
CA GLN A 53 -13.31 8.71 -7.37
C GLN A 53 -12.70 7.35 -7.06
N TRP A 54 -13.08 6.34 -7.83
CA TRP A 54 -12.39 5.07 -7.80
C TRP A 54 -11.02 5.25 -8.42
N ASN A 55 -10.00 4.73 -7.73
CA ASN A 55 -8.63 4.74 -8.19
C ASN A 55 -8.16 3.30 -8.37
N ARG A 56 -7.43 3.05 -9.44
CA ARG A 56 -6.90 1.73 -9.72
C ARG A 56 -5.43 1.67 -9.33
N PHE A 57 -5.10 0.73 -8.46
CA PHE A 57 -3.73 0.49 -8.04
C PHE A 57 -3.26 -0.85 -8.58
N LYS A 58 -2.05 -0.88 -9.11
CA LYS A 58 -1.41 -2.13 -9.52
C LYS A 58 -0.03 -2.17 -8.89
N LEU A 59 0.11 -3.01 -7.87
CA LEU A 59 1.38 -3.24 -7.19
C LEU A 59 1.99 -4.53 -7.74
N THR A 60 3.22 -4.46 -8.20
CA THR A 60 3.97 -5.62 -8.66
C THR A 60 5.18 -5.78 -7.73
N VAL A 61 5.32 -6.97 -7.14
CA VAL A 61 6.41 -7.28 -6.24
C VAL A 61 7.11 -8.54 -6.76
N ARG A 62 8.40 -8.42 -7.01
CA ARG A 62 9.18 -9.54 -7.55
C ARG A 62 10.56 -9.54 -6.90
N GLY A 63 10.81 -10.54 -6.05
CA GLY A 63 12.07 -10.58 -5.29
C GLY A 63 12.20 -9.37 -4.38
N SER A 64 13.27 -8.62 -4.52
CA SER A 64 13.52 -7.40 -3.74
C SER A 64 12.98 -6.15 -4.42
N LYS A 65 12.35 -6.28 -5.58
CA LYS A 65 11.87 -5.15 -6.36
C LYS A 65 10.36 -4.99 -6.25
N ALA A 66 9.91 -3.75 -6.26
CA ALA A 66 8.50 -3.42 -6.30
C ALA A 66 8.24 -2.23 -7.23
N SER A 67 7.07 -2.21 -7.82
CA SER A 67 6.62 -1.07 -8.62
C SER A 67 5.13 -0.86 -8.41
N LEU A 68 4.71 0.38 -8.56
CA LEU A 68 3.31 0.76 -8.41
C LEU A 68 2.86 1.58 -9.61
N GLU A 69 1.70 1.23 -10.13
CA GLU A 69 0.96 2.05 -11.09
C GLU A 69 -0.32 2.53 -10.44
N ILE A 70 -0.66 3.78 -10.65
CA ILE A 70 -1.91 4.37 -10.19
C ILE A 70 -2.64 4.95 -11.39
N ASN A 71 -3.85 4.46 -11.63
CA ASN A 71 -4.69 4.89 -12.75
C ASN A 71 -3.97 4.76 -14.11
N GLY A 72 -3.21 3.69 -14.27
CA GLY A 72 -2.48 3.39 -15.49
C GLY A 72 -1.18 4.15 -15.68
N LYS A 73 -0.78 4.94 -14.70
CA LYS A 73 0.46 5.73 -14.76
C LYS A 73 1.48 5.19 -13.78
N PRO A 74 2.76 5.11 -14.16
CA PRO A 74 3.79 4.69 -13.23
C PRO A 74 3.90 5.68 -12.07
N ALA A 75 3.81 5.17 -10.85
CA ALA A 75 4.00 5.98 -9.65
C ALA A 75 5.47 5.93 -9.20
N TRP A 76 5.99 4.73 -9.06
CA TRP A 76 7.39 4.52 -8.71
C TRP A 76 7.80 3.08 -9.01
N GLU A 77 9.13 2.90 -9.07
CA GLU A 77 9.77 1.60 -9.13
C GLU A 77 10.99 1.66 -8.21
N ALA A 78 11.14 0.66 -7.36
CA ALA A 78 12.20 0.66 -6.36
C ALA A 78 12.68 -0.75 -6.06
N ASP A 79 13.91 -0.85 -5.55
CA ASP A 79 14.54 -2.08 -5.12
C ASP A 79 14.96 -1.93 -3.66
N GLY A 80 15.19 -3.04 -2.99
CA GLY A 80 15.66 -3.02 -1.61
C GLY A 80 14.66 -3.56 -0.60
N LEU A 81 13.62 -4.26 -1.06
CA LEU A 81 12.73 -4.96 -0.13
C LEU A 81 13.52 -6.02 0.64
N ALA A 82 13.35 -6.01 1.96
CA ALA A 82 13.99 -6.98 2.83
C ALA A 82 13.09 -8.20 3.05
N GLU A 83 13.62 -9.20 3.73
CA GLU A 83 12.83 -10.35 4.16
C GLU A 83 11.67 -9.91 5.08
N PRO A 84 10.55 -10.65 5.09
CA PRO A 84 10.37 -11.92 4.39
C PRO A 84 10.00 -11.74 2.90
N ALA A 85 10.36 -12.74 2.11
CA ALA A 85 10.02 -12.78 0.69
C ALA A 85 8.58 -13.21 0.45
N MET A 86 7.93 -13.76 1.47
CA MET A 86 6.54 -14.23 1.46
C MET A 86 5.83 -13.71 2.68
N GLY A 87 4.51 -13.64 2.61
CA GLY A 87 3.72 -13.21 3.76
C GLY A 87 2.28 -12.97 3.38
N TYR A 88 1.57 -12.31 4.27
CA TYR A 88 0.15 -12.04 4.13
C TYR A 88 -0.11 -10.68 3.52
N ILE A 89 -1.34 -10.49 3.08
CA ILE A 89 -1.87 -9.22 2.59
C ILE A 89 -2.99 -8.80 3.54
N ALA A 90 -3.03 -7.52 3.89
CA ALA A 90 -4.07 -6.98 4.74
C ALA A 90 -4.47 -5.58 4.31
N LEU A 91 -5.74 -5.27 4.51
CA LEU A 91 -6.29 -3.92 4.29
C LEU A 91 -6.46 -3.26 5.65
N GLN A 92 -6.04 -2.01 5.74
CA GLN A 92 -6.14 -1.25 6.98
C GLN A 92 -7.46 -0.49 7.05
N ALA A 93 -8.12 -0.53 8.20
CA ALA A 93 -9.27 0.30 8.52
C ALA A 93 -8.96 0.98 9.84
N GLU A 94 -8.69 2.27 9.81
CA GLU A 94 -8.14 2.90 11.00
C GLU A 94 -8.95 4.03 11.58
N VAL A 95 -9.44 4.97 10.82
CA VAL A 95 -9.96 6.21 11.38
C VAL A 95 -11.48 6.18 11.55
N PRO A 96 -12.00 5.80 12.73
CA PRO A 96 -13.44 5.87 12.98
C PRO A 96 -13.93 7.31 12.87
N GLY A 97 -14.97 7.54 12.09
CA GLY A 97 -15.55 8.87 11.92
C GLY A 97 -14.78 9.80 10.99
N GLY A 98 -13.64 9.38 10.48
CA GLY A 98 -12.91 10.13 9.47
C GLY A 98 -13.33 9.76 8.06
N GLY A 99 -12.58 10.25 7.08
CA GLY A 99 -12.73 9.83 5.70
C GLY A 99 -12.51 8.33 5.55
N GLN A 100 -13.28 7.69 4.71
CA GLN A 100 -13.24 6.24 4.61
C GLN A 100 -12.83 5.78 3.22
N TYR A 101 -12.13 4.65 3.19
CA TYR A 101 -11.79 3.97 1.96
C TYR A 101 -12.77 2.84 1.69
N ARG A 102 -13.05 2.64 0.41
CA ARG A 102 -13.78 1.48 -0.08
C ARG A 102 -12.88 0.73 -1.04
N PHE A 103 -12.89 -0.57 -0.93
CA PHE A 103 -12.09 -1.44 -1.80
C PHE A 103 -13.03 -2.28 -2.65
N ARG A 104 -12.66 -2.49 -3.92
CA ARG A 104 -13.40 -3.39 -4.80
C ARG A 104 -12.46 -3.98 -5.84
N ASN A 105 -12.89 -5.08 -6.46
CA ASN A 105 -12.16 -5.71 -7.56
C ASN A 105 -10.69 -5.99 -7.17
N ILE A 106 -10.51 -6.67 -6.03
CA ILE A 106 -9.19 -6.98 -5.51
C ILE A 106 -8.75 -8.31 -6.12
N TYR A 107 -7.64 -8.27 -6.86
CA TYR A 107 -7.08 -9.44 -7.53
C TYR A 107 -5.65 -9.66 -7.07
N LEU A 108 -5.30 -10.92 -6.90
CA LEU A 108 -3.94 -11.33 -6.60
C LEU A 108 -3.49 -12.33 -7.66
N THR A 109 -2.38 -12.03 -8.30
CA THR A 109 -1.76 -12.94 -9.26
C THR A 109 -0.38 -13.32 -8.76
N GLU A 110 -0.13 -14.62 -8.65
CA GLU A 110 1.21 -15.09 -8.30
C GLU A 110 2.09 -15.06 -9.55
N LEU A 111 3.28 -14.51 -9.38
CA LEU A 111 4.28 -14.42 -10.42
C LEU A 111 5.33 -15.52 -10.22
N ASP A 112 5.82 -16.05 -11.30
CA ASP A 112 6.86 -17.08 -11.26
C ASP A 112 8.22 -16.51 -10.88
#